data_0ce1f5e8b42076ec9ec5f641615adf54
#
_entry.id   0ce1f5e8b42076ec9ec5f641615adf54
#
_cell.length_a   1.000
_cell.length_b   1.000
_cell.length_c   1.000
_cell.angle_alpha   90.00
_cell.angle_beta   90.00
_cell.angle_gamma   90.00
#
_symmetry.space_group_name_H-M   'P 1'
#
loop_
_entity.id
_entity.type
_entity.pdbx_description
1 polymer ?
#
loop_
_entity_poly.entity_id
_entity_poly.type
_entity_poly.pdbx_seq_one_letter_code
_entity_poly.pdbx_strand_id
1 'polypeptide(L)'
;QDEKQTAINAANESVMANQGTLQLVNNLQSVALTVDDAVDNVEQLNGRVGAIGNVIGLINGISEQTNLLALNAAIEAARAGEHGRGFAVVADEVRGLSSRTHEATAEITNEVKLILSGAKDTTEKMIQMSQESKQLSEVGGKSSDGISRLLMLSKSMEGAISSGALRAFVELAKIDHLVFKFNVYQVLVGHSEKTSDAFTDHHNCRLGKWYYEGDGKACFSKLPGYRGLESHHVDVH
;
A
#
# COMPACT_ATOMS: atom_id res chain seq x y z
N GLN A 1 -28.80 5.80 -18.43
CA GLN A 1 -27.65 4.91 -18.84
C GLN A 1 -26.32 5.36 -18.21
N ASP A 2 -26.05 6.67 -18.16
CA ASP A 2 -24.80 7.24 -17.62
C ASP A 2 -24.59 6.92 -16.12
N GLU A 3 -25.65 6.99 -15.31
CA GLU A 3 -25.54 6.75 -13.87
C GLU A 3 -25.22 5.29 -13.53
N LYS A 4 -25.80 4.33 -14.28
CA LYS A 4 -25.50 2.92 -14.12
C LYS A 4 -24.04 2.64 -14.50
N GLN A 5 -23.57 3.20 -15.63
CA GLN A 5 -22.18 3.04 -16.06
C GLN A 5 -21.21 3.65 -15.05
N THR A 6 -21.56 4.79 -14.46
CA THR A 6 -20.78 5.43 -13.39
C THR A 6 -20.68 4.52 -12.16
N ALA A 7 -21.77 3.88 -11.74
CA ALA A 7 -21.73 2.93 -10.61
C ALA A 7 -20.86 1.70 -10.90
N ILE A 8 -20.91 1.16 -12.13
CA ILE A 8 -20.04 0.05 -12.57
C ILE A 8 -18.57 0.48 -12.59
N ASN A 9 -18.27 1.66 -13.12
CA ASN A 9 -16.90 2.18 -13.14
C ASN A 9 -16.37 2.37 -11.71
N ALA A 10 -17.18 2.94 -10.80
CA ALA A 10 -16.81 3.12 -9.39
C ALA A 10 -16.56 1.76 -8.69
N ALA A 11 -17.30 0.71 -9.02
CA ALA A 11 -17.06 -0.63 -8.53
C ALA A 11 -15.71 -1.19 -9.02
N ASN A 12 -15.41 -1.04 -10.31
CA ASN A 12 -14.15 -1.49 -10.90
C ASN A 12 -12.94 -0.76 -10.32
N GLU A 13 -13.03 0.56 -10.20
CA GLU A 13 -12.01 1.40 -9.56
C GLU A 13 -11.77 0.96 -8.11
N SER A 14 -12.85 0.66 -7.37
CA SER A 14 -12.74 0.16 -5.99
C SER A 14 -12.00 -1.19 -5.91
N VAL A 15 -12.24 -2.10 -6.87
CA VAL A 15 -11.51 -3.39 -6.93
C VAL A 15 -10.02 -3.15 -7.17
N MET A 16 -9.65 -2.31 -8.13
CA MET A 16 -8.25 -1.99 -8.41
C MET A 16 -7.55 -1.30 -7.23
N ALA A 17 -8.24 -0.33 -6.62
CA ALA A 17 -7.74 0.37 -5.44
C ALA A 17 -7.50 -0.58 -4.26
N ASN A 18 -8.42 -1.55 -4.04
CA ASN A 18 -8.26 -2.56 -2.99
C ASN A 18 -7.06 -3.47 -3.24
N GLN A 19 -6.87 -3.93 -4.47
CA GLN A 19 -5.70 -4.74 -4.85
C GLN A 19 -4.39 -3.99 -4.60
N GLY A 20 -4.32 -2.72 -5.03
CA GLY A 20 -3.15 -1.87 -4.78
C GLY A 20 -2.88 -1.65 -3.29
N THR A 21 -3.93 -1.45 -2.49
CA THR A 21 -3.80 -1.29 -1.04
C THR A 21 -3.30 -2.57 -0.36
N LEU A 22 -3.81 -3.74 -0.74
CA LEU A 22 -3.33 -5.02 -0.21
C LEU A 22 -1.87 -5.28 -0.57
N GLN A 23 -1.46 -4.95 -1.80
CA GLN A 23 -0.06 -5.05 -2.21
C GLN A 23 0.83 -4.11 -1.40
N LEU A 24 0.38 -2.89 -1.12
CA LEU A 24 1.09 -1.94 -0.25
C LEU A 24 1.28 -2.52 1.16
N VAL A 25 0.23 -3.07 1.76
CA VAL A 25 0.29 -3.71 3.08
C VAL A 25 1.32 -4.84 3.11
N ASN A 26 1.32 -5.72 2.11
CA ASN A 26 2.29 -6.81 2.01
C ASN A 26 3.73 -6.29 1.86
N ASN A 27 3.94 -5.23 1.07
CA ASN A 27 5.26 -4.62 0.92
C ASN A 27 5.74 -4.00 2.24
N LEU A 28 4.87 -3.32 2.99
CA LEU A 28 5.20 -2.75 4.30
C LEU A 28 5.57 -3.83 5.32
N GLN A 29 4.90 -4.98 5.30
CA GLN A 29 5.28 -6.13 6.13
C GLN A 29 6.66 -6.67 5.77
N SER A 30 6.96 -6.77 4.46
CA SER A 30 8.30 -7.17 3.99
C SER A 30 9.37 -6.16 4.40
N VAL A 31 9.09 -4.87 4.33
CA VAL A 31 9.99 -3.81 4.83
C VAL A 31 10.25 -3.98 6.31
N ALA A 32 9.23 -4.21 7.13
CA ALA A 32 9.40 -4.40 8.57
C ALA A 32 10.32 -5.59 8.89
N LEU A 33 10.16 -6.73 8.19
CA LEU A 33 11.03 -7.90 8.35
C LEU A 33 12.49 -7.60 7.93
N THR A 34 12.68 -6.91 6.79
CA THR A 34 14.01 -6.54 6.32
C THR A 34 14.72 -5.59 7.30
N VAL A 35 13.96 -4.71 7.93
CA VAL A 35 14.48 -3.78 8.96
C VAL A 35 14.90 -4.56 10.21
N ASP A 36 14.09 -5.51 10.67
CA ASP A 36 14.43 -6.34 11.82
C ASP A 36 15.74 -7.14 11.56
N ASP A 37 15.90 -7.75 10.38
CA ASP A 37 17.15 -8.41 9.96
C ASP A 37 18.35 -7.43 9.92
N ALA A 38 18.12 -6.19 9.50
CA ALA A 38 19.17 -5.19 9.44
C ALA A 38 19.61 -4.72 10.84
N VAL A 39 18.67 -4.63 11.80
CA VAL A 39 19.00 -4.37 13.22
C VAL A 39 19.92 -5.45 13.77
N ASP A 40 19.60 -6.74 13.54
CA ASP A 40 20.43 -7.87 13.98
C ASP A 40 21.84 -7.78 13.39
N ASN A 41 21.96 -7.41 12.11
CA ASN A 41 23.27 -7.25 11.45
C ASN A 41 24.09 -6.09 12.08
N VAL A 42 23.44 -4.98 12.44
CA VAL A 42 24.11 -3.85 13.10
C VAL A 42 24.52 -4.22 14.52
N GLU A 43 23.74 -5.01 15.26
CA GLU A 43 24.14 -5.54 16.58
C GLU A 43 25.37 -6.43 16.48
N GLN A 44 25.43 -7.34 15.50
CA GLN A 44 26.62 -8.16 15.24
C GLN A 44 27.84 -7.30 14.88
N LEU A 45 27.65 -6.24 14.07
CA LEU A 45 28.72 -5.28 13.75
C LEU A 45 29.23 -4.61 15.03
N ASN A 46 28.34 -4.14 15.91
CA ASN A 46 28.71 -3.55 17.20
C ASN A 46 29.57 -4.50 18.05
N GLY A 47 29.19 -5.78 18.11
CA GLY A 47 29.98 -6.78 18.82
C GLY A 47 31.40 -6.96 18.25
N ARG A 48 31.51 -6.99 16.90
CA ARG A 48 32.83 -7.10 16.23
C ARG A 48 33.68 -5.86 16.41
N VAL A 49 33.09 -4.69 16.30
CA VAL A 49 33.78 -3.39 16.52
C VAL A 49 34.22 -3.25 17.98
N GLY A 50 33.41 -3.70 18.95
CA GLY A 50 33.80 -3.77 20.34
C GLY A 50 35.02 -4.68 20.59
N ALA A 51 35.08 -5.86 19.90
CA ALA A 51 36.24 -6.74 19.96
C ALA A 51 37.50 -6.07 19.39
N ILE A 52 37.37 -5.31 18.29
CA ILE A 52 38.48 -4.50 17.75
C ILE A 52 38.96 -3.49 18.78
N GLY A 53 38.06 -2.80 19.45
CA GLY A 53 38.41 -1.86 20.51
C GLY A 53 39.25 -2.49 21.63
N ASN A 54 38.91 -3.73 22.03
CA ASN A 54 39.69 -4.46 23.03
C ASN A 54 41.12 -4.80 22.54
N VAL A 55 41.26 -5.20 21.26
CA VAL A 55 42.59 -5.46 20.65
C VAL A 55 43.43 -4.18 20.58
N ILE A 56 42.82 -3.05 20.21
CA ILE A 56 43.51 -1.76 20.18
C ILE A 56 43.98 -1.37 21.60
N GLY A 57 43.13 -1.58 22.63
CA GLY A 57 43.53 -1.36 24.02
C GLY A 57 44.74 -2.21 24.45
N LEU A 58 44.81 -3.47 24.00
CA LEU A 58 45.95 -4.34 24.24
C LEU A 58 47.21 -3.83 23.53
N ILE A 59 47.11 -3.41 22.26
CA ILE A 59 48.25 -2.86 21.49
C ILE A 59 48.75 -1.59 22.16
N ASN A 60 47.86 -0.74 22.62
CA ASN A 60 48.25 0.48 23.37
C ASN A 60 49.05 0.13 24.66
N GLY A 61 48.56 -0.83 25.44
CA GLY A 61 49.28 -1.30 26.63
C GLY A 61 50.65 -1.87 26.33
N ILE A 62 50.77 -2.65 25.23
CA ILE A 62 52.08 -3.19 24.76
C ILE A 62 53.00 -2.02 24.35
N SER A 63 52.46 -1.02 23.69
CA SER A 63 53.23 0.17 23.26
C SER A 63 53.77 0.92 24.46
N GLU A 64 52.97 1.18 25.49
CA GLU A 64 53.41 1.77 26.75
C GLU A 64 54.53 0.99 27.46
N GLN A 65 54.34 -0.33 27.57
CA GLN A 65 55.35 -1.21 28.14
C GLN A 65 56.67 -1.15 27.32
N THR A 66 56.56 -1.16 25.99
CA THR A 66 57.72 -1.11 25.08
C THR A 66 58.45 0.25 25.25
N ASN A 67 57.72 1.34 25.38
CA ASN A 67 58.27 2.66 25.64
C ASN A 67 59.04 2.68 26.99
N LEU A 68 58.49 2.10 28.04
CA LEU A 68 59.17 2.00 29.34
C LEU A 68 60.43 1.09 29.27
N LEU A 69 60.37 -0.01 28.55
CA LEU A 69 61.55 -0.88 28.34
C LEU A 69 62.65 -0.15 27.56
N ALA A 70 62.28 0.56 26.52
CA ALA A 70 63.21 1.36 25.71
C ALA A 70 63.86 2.50 26.55
N LEU A 71 63.07 3.15 27.39
CA LEU A 71 63.57 4.16 28.31
C LEU A 71 64.59 3.58 29.29
N ASN A 72 64.29 2.42 29.89
CA ASN A 72 65.24 1.75 30.79
C ASN A 72 66.53 1.31 30.07
N ALA A 73 66.40 0.82 28.81
CA ALA A 73 67.55 0.48 27.99
C ALA A 73 68.41 1.71 27.63
N ALA A 74 67.82 2.84 27.33
CA ALA A 74 68.51 4.08 27.05
C ALA A 74 69.28 4.58 28.29
N ILE A 75 68.67 4.48 29.47
CA ILE A 75 69.34 4.86 30.74
C ILE A 75 70.57 3.96 30.97
N GLU A 76 70.44 2.64 30.82
CA GLU A 76 71.56 1.71 31.05
C GLU A 76 72.65 1.82 29.98
N ALA A 77 72.26 2.13 28.72
CA ALA A 77 73.23 2.44 27.65
C ALA A 77 74.04 3.71 27.96
N ALA A 78 73.42 4.75 28.48
CA ALA A 78 74.05 5.96 28.92
C ALA A 78 75.05 5.69 30.10
N ARG A 79 74.66 4.78 30.97
CA ARG A 79 75.50 4.36 32.13
C ARG A 79 76.76 3.59 31.69
N ALA A 80 76.71 2.84 30.56
CA ALA A 80 77.84 2.12 29.97
C ALA A 80 78.84 3.04 29.21
N GLY A 81 78.56 4.32 29.07
CA GLY A 81 79.45 5.29 28.41
C GLY A 81 79.71 4.96 26.93
N GLU A 82 80.97 5.06 26.50
CA GLU A 82 81.34 4.79 25.07
C GLU A 82 80.94 3.40 24.61
N HIS A 83 80.91 2.40 25.49
CA HIS A 83 80.49 1.00 25.15
C HIS A 83 78.99 0.88 24.91
N GLY A 84 78.18 1.82 25.40
CA GLY A 84 76.72 1.82 25.24
C GLY A 84 76.17 2.56 24.03
N ARG A 85 76.95 3.29 23.26
CA ARG A 85 76.51 4.19 22.16
C ARG A 85 75.59 3.52 21.15
N GLY A 86 75.93 2.29 20.71
CA GLY A 86 75.08 1.55 19.75
C GLY A 86 73.73 1.16 20.33
N PHE A 87 73.70 0.78 21.61
CA PHE A 87 72.45 0.43 22.32
C PHE A 87 71.59 1.65 22.57
N ALA A 88 72.17 2.80 22.83
CA ALA A 88 71.41 4.05 23.02
C ALA A 88 70.61 4.44 21.75
N VAL A 89 71.22 4.32 20.55
CA VAL A 89 70.56 4.58 19.28
C VAL A 89 69.37 3.65 19.04
N VAL A 90 69.54 2.37 19.34
CA VAL A 90 68.45 1.39 19.21
C VAL A 90 67.34 1.67 20.22
N ALA A 91 67.65 2.00 21.46
CA ALA A 91 66.67 2.33 22.47
C ALA A 91 65.85 3.59 22.10
N ASP A 92 66.51 4.62 21.59
CA ASP A 92 65.79 5.83 21.11
C ASP A 92 64.89 5.54 19.90
N GLU A 93 65.33 4.68 18.94
CA GLU A 93 64.47 4.30 17.82
C GLU A 93 63.27 3.47 18.27
N VAL A 94 63.43 2.49 19.20
CA VAL A 94 62.34 1.72 19.78
C VAL A 94 61.35 2.64 20.53
N ARG A 95 61.88 3.65 21.26
CA ARG A 95 61.05 4.64 21.94
C ARG A 95 60.26 5.47 20.98
N GLY A 96 60.87 5.95 19.87
CA GLY A 96 60.19 6.64 18.80
C GLY A 96 59.11 5.80 18.12
N LEU A 97 59.38 4.49 17.89
CA LEU A 97 58.37 3.59 17.34
C LEU A 97 57.19 3.35 18.27
N SER A 98 57.45 3.20 19.57
CA SER A 98 56.41 3.09 20.58
C SER A 98 55.50 4.31 20.63
N SER A 99 56.10 5.56 20.58
CA SER A 99 55.29 6.77 20.55
C SER A 99 54.36 6.84 19.33
N ARG A 100 54.92 6.53 18.14
CA ARG A 100 54.11 6.49 16.90
C ARG A 100 53.01 5.42 16.95
N THR A 101 53.28 4.29 17.57
CA THR A 101 52.26 3.22 17.78
C THR A 101 51.15 3.68 18.72
N HIS A 102 51.49 4.38 19.80
CA HIS A 102 50.52 4.96 20.72
C HIS A 102 49.61 5.97 20.02
N GLU A 103 50.21 6.91 19.21
CA GLU A 103 49.45 7.88 18.43
C GLU A 103 48.49 7.20 17.45
N ALA A 104 48.95 6.22 16.68
CA ALA A 104 48.13 5.46 15.74
C ALA A 104 46.97 4.70 16.43
N THR A 105 47.23 4.10 17.61
CA THR A 105 46.18 3.41 18.39
C THR A 105 45.14 4.38 18.96
N ALA A 106 45.55 5.60 19.32
CA ALA A 106 44.63 6.65 19.77
C ALA A 106 43.70 7.10 18.62
N GLU A 107 44.24 7.27 17.39
CA GLU A 107 43.43 7.57 16.22
C GLU A 107 42.43 6.47 15.92
N ILE A 108 42.88 5.20 15.89
CA ILE A 108 41.96 4.06 15.65
C ILE A 108 40.90 3.96 16.74
N THR A 109 41.23 4.22 18.01
CA THR A 109 40.26 4.24 19.12
C THR A 109 39.16 5.28 18.88
N ASN A 110 39.54 6.42 18.31
CA ASN A 110 38.59 7.49 17.98
C ASN A 110 37.64 7.07 16.84
N GLU A 111 38.19 6.45 15.76
CA GLU A 111 37.38 5.91 14.65
C GLU A 111 36.43 4.81 15.12
N VAL A 112 36.87 3.90 15.99
CA VAL A 112 36.01 2.86 16.62
C VAL A 112 34.83 3.50 17.35
N LYS A 113 35.06 4.56 18.13
CA LYS A 113 33.97 5.28 18.81
C LYS A 113 32.97 5.91 17.84
N LEU A 114 33.46 6.50 16.73
CA LEU A 114 32.59 7.07 15.71
C LEU A 114 31.74 6.00 15.01
N ILE A 115 32.33 4.83 14.72
CA ILE A 115 31.60 3.71 14.13
C ILE A 115 30.50 3.23 15.09
N LEU A 116 30.79 3.06 16.39
CA LEU A 116 29.82 2.63 17.37
C LEU A 116 28.65 3.65 17.54
N SER A 117 28.98 4.95 17.51
CA SER A 117 27.98 6.01 17.54
C SER A 117 27.08 5.97 16.30
N GLY A 118 27.67 5.87 15.10
CA GLY A 118 26.92 5.79 13.85
C GLY A 118 26.05 4.53 13.74
N ALA A 119 26.54 3.40 14.26
CA ALA A 119 25.78 2.16 14.36
C ALA A 119 24.56 2.31 15.29
N LYS A 120 24.73 2.97 16.44
CA LYS A 120 23.62 3.26 17.36
C LYS A 120 22.55 4.14 16.69
N ASP A 121 22.96 5.24 16.06
CA ASP A 121 22.04 6.14 15.34
C ASP A 121 21.29 5.41 14.22
N THR A 122 21.96 4.47 13.53
CA THR A 122 21.37 3.63 12.49
C THR A 122 20.32 2.70 13.08
N THR A 123 20.61 2.04 14.21
CA THR A 123 19.66 1.17 14.91
C THR A 123 18.40 1.94 15.34
N GLU A 124 18.55 3.14 15.90
CA GLU A 124 17.41 3.98 16.32
C GLU A 124 16.51 4.33 15.13
N LYS A 125 17.10 4.72 13.97
CA LYS A 125 16.36 4.99 12.75
C LYS A 125 15.64 3.75 12.19
N MET A 126 16.27 2.59 12.26
CA MET A 126 15.67 1.31 11.84
C MET A 126 14.47 0.94 12.71
N ILE A 127 14.56 1.09 14.02
CA ILE A 127 13.44 0.86 14.94
C ILE A 127 12.27 1.79 14.61
N GLN A 128 12.55 3.07 14.37
CA GLN A 128 11.53 4.02 13.95
C GLN A 128 10.87 3.59 12.64
N MET A 129 11.66 3.19 11.63
CA MET A 129 11.15 2.74 10.32
C MET A 129 10.29 1.47 10.44
N SER A 130 10.66 0.52 11.32
CA SER A 130 9.84 -0.66 11.62
C SER A 130 8.48 -0.26 12.22
N GLN A 131 8.48 0.69 13.17
CA GLN A 131 7.24 1.21 13.78
C GLN A 131 6.36 1.93 12.77
N GLU A 132 6.92 2.79 11.94
CA GLU A 132 6.21 3.50 10.88
C GLU A 132 5.60 2.52 9.86
N SER A 133 6.35 1.49 9.45
CA SER A 133 5.87 0.45 8.55
C SER A 133 4.67 -0.32 9.13
N LYS A 134 4.70 -0.63 10.42
CA LYS A 134 3.57 -1.28 11.13
C LYS A 134 2.35 -0.36 11.18
N GLN A 135 2.53 0.91 11.48
CA GLN A 135 1.43 1.89 11.49
C GLN A 135 0.81 2.08 10.11
N LEU A 136 1.64 2.20 9.06
CA LEU A 136 1.17 2.32 7.68
C LEU A 136 0.44 1.06 7.22
N SER A 137 0.88 -0.13 7.64
CA SER A 137 0.20 -1.40 7.37
C SER A 137 -1.21 -1.42 8.00
N GLU A 138 -1.36 -0.92 9.24
CA GLU A 138 -2.66 -0.80 9.90
C GLU A 138 -3.59 0.18 9.17
N VAL A 139 -3.06 1.34 8.76
CA VAL A 139 -3.81 2.32 7.95
C VAL A 139 -4.24 1.71 6.62
N GLY A 140 -3.36 0.96 5.97
CA GLY A 140 -3.67 0.22 4.74
C GLY A 140 -4.82 -0.78 4.95
N GLY A 141 -4.82 -1.53 6.04
CA GLY A 141 -5.92 -2.43 6.40
C GLY A 141 -7.26 -1.68 6.53
N LYS A 142 -7.28 -0.57 7.28
CA LYS A 142 -8.49 0.26 7.42
C LYS A 142 -8.95 0.86 6.08
N SER A 143 -8.00 1.24 5.20
CA SER A 143 -8.30 1.71 3.85
C SER A 143 -8.95 0.61 3.00
N SER A 144 -8.44 -0.62 3.04
CA SER A 144 -9.01 -1.78 2.35
C SER A 144 -10.46 -2.05 2.79
N ASP A 145 -10.76 -1.95 4.09
CA ASP A 145 -12.12 -2.06 4.62
C ASP A 145 -13.03 -0.94 4.10
N GLY A 146 -12.52 0.28 4.03
CA GLY A 146 -13.24 1.43 3.44
C GLY A 146 -13.58 1.21 1.97
N ILE A 147 -12.61 0.76 1.18
CA ILE A 147 -12.78 0.46 -0.24
C ILE A 147 -13.78 -0.69 -0.44
N SER A 148 -13.76 -1.71 0.41
CA SER A 148 -14.73 -2.82 0.37
C SER A 148 -16.17 -2.32 0.59
N ARG A 149 -16.36 -1.35 1.49
CA ARG A 149 -17.68 -0.69 1.67
C ARG A 149 -18.10 0.13 0.45
N LEU A 150 -17.15 0.84 -0.21
CA LEU A 150 -17.43 1.56 -1.45
C LEU A 150 -17.87 0.61 -2.57
N LEU A 151 -17.23 -0.54 -2.69
CA LEU A 151 -17.63 -1.58 -3.66
C LEU A 151 -19.06 -2.07 -3.43
N MET A 152 -19.43 -2.34 -2.17
CA MET A 152 -20.80 -2.73 -1.81
C MET A 152 -21.81 -1.62 -2.12
N LEU A 153 -21.46 -0.37 -1.83
CA LEU A 153 -22.31 0.79 -2.11
C LEU A 153 -22.52 0.96 -3.62
N SER A 154 -21.47 0.85 -4.43
CA SER A 154 -21.55 0.94 -5.89
C SER A 154 -22.47 -0.13 -6.49
N LYS A 155 -22.37 -1.36 -6.00
CA LYS A 155 -23.28 -2.45 -6.39
C LYS A 155 -24.74 -2.18 -5.99
N SER A 156 -24.95 -1.64 -4.79
CA SER A 156 -26.29 -1.26 -4.33
C SER A 156 -26.88 -0.14 -5.19
N MET A 157 -26.06 0.87 -5.54
CA MET A 157 -26.45 1.95 -6.46
C MET A 157 -26.86 1.40 -7.84
N GLU A 158 -26.07 0.50 -8.41
CA GLU A 158 -26.40 -0.15 -9.69
C GLU A 158 -27.79 -0.83 -9.63
N GLY A 159 -28.06 -1.58 -8.56
CA GLY A 159 -29.36 -2.20 -8.32
C GLY A 159 -30.50 -1.19 -8.18
N ALA A 160 -30.28 -0.11 -7.42
CA ALA A 160 -31.27 0.94 -7.20
C ALA A 160 -31.60 1.70 -8.51
N ILE A 161 -30.56 2.04 -9.30
CA ILE A 161 -30.72 2.70 -10.61
C ILE A 161 -31.52 1.80 -11.57
N SER A 162 -31.16 0.51 -11.65
CA SER A 162 -31.86 -0.45 -12.51
C SER A 162 -33.31 -0.62 -12.11
N SER A 163 -33.60 -0.72 -10.81
CA SER A 163 -34.96 -0.81 -10.27
C SER A 163 -35.76 0.47 -10.48
N GLY A 164 -35.12 1.65 -10.29
CA GLY A 164 -35.73 2.95 -10.54
C GLY A 164 -36.10 3.15 -12.02
N ALA A 165 -35.21 2.79 -12.93
CA ALA A 165 -35.45 2.86 -14.36
C ALA A 165 -36.63 1.95 -14.79
N LEU A 166 -36.71 0.71 -14.28
CA LEU A 166 -37.84 -0.17 -14.55
C LEU A 166 -39.17 0.39 -14.01
N ARG A 167 -39.14 0.96 -12.79
CA ARG A 167 -40.31 1.61 -12.20
C ARG A 167 -40.79 2.79 -13.04
N ALA A 168 -39.90 3.67 -13.45
CA ALA A 168 -40.23 4.81 -14.32
C ALA A 168 -40.80 4.35 -15.67
N PHE A 169 -40.21 3.30 -16.27
CA PHE A 169 -40.73 2.68 -17.48
C PHE A 169 -42.17 2.18 -17.32
N VAL A 170 -42.45 1.46 -16.22
CA VAL A 170 -43.79 0.92 -15.92
C VAL A 170 -44.82 2.05 -15.74
N GLU A 171 -44.46 3.12 -15.02
CA GLU A 171 -45.35 4.27 -14.86
C GLU A 171 -45.63 4.98 -16.19
N LEU A 172 -44.62 5.17 -17.03
CA LEU A 172 -44.79 5.71 -18.37
C LEU A 172 -45.68 4.82 -19.25
N ALA A 173 -45.50 3.49 -19.20
CA ALA A 173 -46.36 2.58 -19.92
C ALA A 173 -47.80 2.63 -19.48
N LYS A 174 -48.09 2.76 -18.17
CA LYS A 174 -49.44 2.96 -17.65
C LYS A 174 -50.06 4.28 -18.16
N ILE A 175 -49.29 5.38 -18.16
CA ILE A 175 -49.76 6.67 -18.67
C ILE A 175 -50.07 6.55 -20.16
N ASP A 176 -49.22 5.92 -20.96
CA ASP A 176 -49.49 5.70 -22.39
C ASP A 176 -50.81 4.99 -22.62
N HIS A 177 -51.14 3.96 -21.82
CA HIS A 177 -52.43 3.23 -21.93
C HIS A 177 -53.63 4.06 -21.45
N LEU A 178 -53.45 4.90 -20.44
CA LEU A 178 -54.52 5.83 -20.04
C LEU A 178 -54.79 6.87 -21.13
N VAL A 179 -53.76 7.39 -21.79
CA VAL A 179 -53.89 8.32 -22.93
C VAL A 179 -54.53 7.58 -24.13
N PHE A 180 -54.12 6.35 -24.38
CA PHE A 180 -54.74 5.48 -25.42
C PHE A 180 -56.24 5.36 -25.17
N LYS A 181 -56.66 4.89 -23.99
CA LYS A 181 -58.09 4.79 -23.62
C LYS A 181 -58.86 6.09 -23.72
N PHE A 182 -58.23 7.19 -23.28
CA PHE A 182 -58.87 8.51 -23.41
C PHE A 182 -59.09 8.89 -24.89
N ASN A 183 -58.16 8.63 -25.78
CA ASN A 183 -58.34 8.88 -27.21
C ASN A 183 -59.42 8.00 -27.81
N VAL A 184 -59.56 6.74 -27.40
CA VAL A 184 -60.64 5.84 -27.82
C VAL A 184 -62.00 6.40 -27.37
N TYR A 185 -62.10 6.84 -26.10
CA TYR A 185 -63.36 7.48 -25.60
C TYR A 185 -63.72 8.76 -26.36
N GLN A 186 -62.71 9.59 -26.75
CA GLN A 186 -62.97 10.81 -27.54
C GLN A 186 -63.62 10.46 -28.90
N VAL A 187 -63.22 9.36 -29.55
CA VAL A 187 -63.86 8.87 -30.76
C VAL A 187 -65.28 8.39 -30.52
N LEU A 188 -65.47 7.57 -29.46
CA LEU A 188 -66.80 6.99 -29.12
C LEU A 188 -67.86 8.03 -28.78
N VAL A 189 -67.40 9.15 -28.18
CA VAL A 189 -68.35 10.27 -27.85
C VAL A 189 -68.44 11.32 -28.97
N GLY A 190 -67.83 11.06 -30.12
CA GLY A 190 -67.92 11.99 -31.28
C GLY A 190 -67.04 13.26 -31.17
N HIS A 191 -66.06 13.28 -30.28
CA HIS A 191 -65.15 14.43 -30.11
C HIS A 191 -63.82 14.27 -30.90
N SER A 192 -63.66 13.18 -31.63
CA SER A 192 -62.48 12.90 -32.48
C SER A 192 -62.89 12.10 -33.72
N GLU A 193 -62.29 12.43 -34.87
CA GLU A 193 -62.50 11.75 -36.16
C GLU A 193 -61.44 10.70 -36.43
N LYS A 194 -60.65 10.29 -35.44
CA LYS A 194 -59.61 9.26 -35.62
C LYS A 194 -60.25 7.90 -35.95
N THR A 195 -59.67 7.28 -36.97
CA THR A 195 -60.04 5.90 -37.41
C THR A 195 -59.21 4.85 -36.67
N SER A 196 -59.61 3.59 -36.72
CA SER A 196 -58.96 2.48 -35.99
C SER A 196 -57.47 2.32 -36.34
N ASP A 197 -57.09 2.63 -37.57
CA ASP A 197 -55.71 2.56 -38.07
C ASP A 197 -54.80 3.69 -37.47
N ALA A 198 -55.40 4.74 -36.86
CA ALA A 198 -54.66 5.76 -36.14
C ALA A 198 -54.25 5.34 -34.70
N PHE A 199 -54.71 4.20 -34.24
CA PHE A 199 -54.39 3.66 -32.91
C PHE A 199 -53.27 2.62 -32.99
N THR A 200 -52.33 2.73 -32.05
CA THR A 200 -51.19 1.78 -31.94
C THR A 200 -51.71 0.44 -31.39
N ASP A 201 -51.34 -0.67 -32.02
CA ASP A 201 -51.64 -2.01 -31.49
C ASP A 201 -50.75 -2.38 -30.31
N HIS A 202 -51.05 -3.50 -29.66
CA HIS A 202 -50.34 -4.02 -28.48
C HIS A 202 -48.90 -4.44 -28.75
N HIS A 203 -48.49 -4.71 -30.02
CA HIS A 203 -47.08 -4.98 -30.34
C HIS A 203 -46.25 -3.70 -30.49
N ASN A 204 -46.84 -2.65 -31.04
CA ASN A 204 -46.15 -1.42 -31.44
C ASN A 204 -46.13 -0.36 -30.34
N CYS A 205 -46.92 -0.49 -29.28
CA CYS A 205 -46.87 0.40 -28.13
C CYS A 205 -45.56 0.24 -27.33
N ARG A 206 -45.23 1.17 -26.44
CA ARG A 206 -44.00 1.13 -25.64
C ARG A 206 -43.87 -0.15 -24.83
N LEU A 207 -44.96 -0.61 -24.20
CA LEU A 207 -44.98 -1.85 -23.44
C LEU A 207 -44.80 -3.08 -24.34
N GLY A 208 -45.45 -3.08 -25.52
CA GLY A 208 -45.31 -4.18 -26.49
C GLY A 208 -43.88 -4.33 -27.01
N LYS A 209 -43.24 -3.24 -27.43
CA LYS A 209 -41.82 -3.29 -27.84
C LYS A 209 -40.92 -3.80 -26.74
N TRP A 210 -41.13 -3.37 -25.49
CA TRP A 210 -40.38 -3.87 -24.33
C TRP A 210 -40.65 -5.38 -24.12
N TYR A 211 -41.92 -5.81 -24.20
CA TYR A 211 -42.35 -7.17 -23.95
C TYR A 211 -41.88 -8.14 -25.05
N TYR A 212 -42.04 -7.83 -26.31
CA TYR A 212 -41.78 -8.77 -27.41
C TYR A 212 -40.35 -8.75 -27.93
N GLU A 213 -39.68 -7.62 -27.90
CA GLU A 213 -38.38 -7.41 -28.58
C GLU A 213 -37.31 -6.83 -27.66
N GLY A 214 -37.71 -6.17 -26.56
CA GLY A 214 -36.79 -5.42 -25.69
C GLY A 214 -36.33 -6.17 -24.45
N ASP A 215 -35.92 -5.38 -23.44
CA ASP A 215 -35.39 -5.85 -22.17
C ASP A 215 -36.37 -6.73 -21.38
N GLY A 216 -37.69 -6.56 -21.60
CA GLY A 216 -38.73 -7.41 -21.03
C GLY A 216 -38.50 -8.88 -21.41
N LYS A 217 -38.37 -9.13 -22.69
CA LYS A 217 -38.12 -10.50 -23.22
C LYS A 217 -36.75 -11.02 -22.75
N ALA A 218 -35.73 -10.20 -22.87
CA ALA A 218 -34.35 -10.60 -22.55
C ALA A 218 -34.15 -10.93 -21.07
N CYS A 219 -34.71 -10.12 -20.16
CA CYS A 219 -34.42 -10.20 -18.74
C CYS A 219 -35.52 -10.83 -17.90
N PHE A 220 -36.81 -10.79 -18.34
CA PHE A 220 -37.96 -11.13 -17.51
C PHE A 220 -38.79 -12.30 -18.05
N SER A 221 -38.54 -12.80 -19.26
CA SER A 221 -39.32 -13.83 -19.92
C SER A 221 -39.46 -15.15 -19.13
N LYS A 222 -38.54 -15.42 -18.22
CA LYS A 222 -38.55 -16.61 -17.34
C LYS A 222 -39.36 -16.44 -16.05
N LEU A 223 -39.81 -15.23 -15.74
CA LEU A 223 -40.57 -14.94 -14.53
C LEU A 223 -42.02 -15.41 -14.67
N PRO A 224 -42.66 -15.96 -13.61
CA PRO A 224 -44.02 -16.48 -13.67
C PRO A 224 -45.07 -15.48 -14.11
N GLY A 225 -44.94 -14.22 -13.71
CA GLY A 225 -45.86 -13.12 -14.07
C GLY A 225 -45.72 -12.58 -15.49
N TYR A 226 -44.62 -12.87 -16.20
CA TYR A 226 -44.36 -12.32 -17.51
C TYR A 226 -45.42 -12.72 -18.54
N ARG A 227 -45.75 -14.00 -18.63
CA ARG A 227 -46.79 -14.53 -19.55
C ARG A 227 -48.17 -13.98 -19.24
N GLY A 228 -48.49 -13.76 -17.94
CA GLY A 228 -49.79 -13.22 -17.55
C GLY A 228 -50.03 -11.77 -17.96
N LEU A 229 -48.94 -11.02 -18.22
CA LEU A 229 -49.03 -9.63 -18.66
C LEU A 229 -49.65 -9.53 -20.08
N GLU A 230 -49.34 -10.49 -20.97
CA GLU A 230 -49.72 -10.44 -22.37
C GLU A 230 -51.24 -10.39 -22.57
N SER A 231 -52.01 -11.29 -21.94
CA SER A 231 -53.47 -11.33 -22.10
C SER A 231 -54.14 -10.01 -21.68
N HIS A 232 -53.74 -9.47 -20.53
CA HIS A 232 -54.26 -8.19 -20.05
C HIS A 232 -53.88 -7.00 -20.94
N HIS A 233 -52.67 -7.06 -21.55
CA HIS A 233 -52.22 -6.03 -22.44
C HIS A 233 -52.96 -6.04 -23.78
N VAL A 234 -53.21 -7.21 -24.33
CA VAL A 234 -54.05 -7.39 -25.54
C VAL A 234 -55.48 -6.86 -25.32
N ASP A 235 -56.07 -7.13 -24.18
CA ASP A 235 -57.43 -6.66 -23.85
C ASP A 235 -57.56 -5.13 -23.75
N VAL A 236 -56.49 -4.39 -23.62
CA VAL A 236 -56.50 -2.94 -23.55
C VAL A 236 -56.49 -2.31 -24.96
N HIS A 237 -55.83 -2.95 -25.93
CA HIS A 237 -55.71 -2.47 -27.30
C HIS A 237 -56.71 -3.06 -28.24
#